data_bf001c6bbb2bbefed3107d506c52201b
#
_entry.id   bf001c6bbb2bbefed3107d506c52201b
#
_cell.length_a   1.000
_cell.length_b   1.000
_cell.length_c   1.000
_cell.angle_alpha   90.00
_cell.angle_beta   90.00
_cell.angle_gamma   90.00
#
_symmetry.space_group_name_H-M   'P 1'
#
loop_
_entity.id
_entity.type
_entity.pdbx_description
1 polymer ?
#
loop_
_entity_poly.entity_id
_entity_poly.type
_entity_poly.pdbx_seq_one_letter_code
_entity_poly.pdbx_strand_id
1 'polypeptide(L)'
;MSTPSQASDDPVEAPSTPPPLGPEPFRFEPRDGVVEGAAFSRSFQAITLLTVLGSGYWLLSLWQLGKFGGSTGLDGLRAAGWFIVGWCLLAWTAWHVMQSRARLDAQGLHQTWIWDKNMAYGELAYAKLIRIRGLEWLVAPRFYVRTLVGKFAVFYVTDAIVIEECERLSAELKAFRQF
;
A
#
# COMPACT_ATOMS: atom_id res chain seq x y z
N MET A 1 63.00 -42.53 -20.00
CA MET A 1 62.23 -41.53 -20.78
C MET A 1 60.77 -41.80 -20.51
N SER A 2 60.21 -41.10 -19.56
CA SER A 2 58.82 -41.27 -19.13
C SER A 2 58.03 -40.07 -19.62
N THR A 3 57.01 -40.33 -20.45
CA THR A 3 56.08 -39.34 -21.00
C THR A 3 55.05 -38.92 -19.92
N PRO A 4 54.81 -37.63 -19.67
CA PRO A 4 53.73 -37.24 -18.78
C PRO A 4 52.37 -37.34 -19.47
N SER A 5 51.43 -38.00 -18.80
CA SER A 5 50.01 -38.11 -19.15
C SER A 5 49.36 -36.73 -19.08
N GLN A 6 48.82 -36.26 -20.20
CA GLN A 6 47.95 -35.09 -20.27
C GLN A 6 46.59 -35.44 -19.64
N ALA A 7 46.28 -34.86 -18.49
CA ALA A 7 44.93 -34.85 -17.94
C ALA A 7 44.05 -33.93 -18.80
N SER A 8 43.03 -34.48 -19.41
CA SER A 8 41.96 -33.73 -20.10
C SER A 8 41.16 -33.00 -19.08
N ASP A 9 41.30 -31.66 -19.01
CA ASP A 9 40.37 -30.77 -18.35
C ASP A 9 39.11 -30.64 -19.21
N ASP A 10 38.17 -31.57 -19.04
CA ASP A 10 36.83 -31.36 -19.54
C ASP A 10 36.16 -30.27 -18.72
N PRO A 11 35.61 -29.21 -19.35
CA PRO A 11 34.88 -28.17 -18.63
C PRO A 11 33.64 -28.81 -18.01
N VAL A 12 33.56 -28.77 -16.69
CA VAL A 12 32.39 -29.18 -15.90
C VAL A 12 31.22 -28.32 -16.37
N GLU A 13 30.32 -28.92 -17.15
CA GLU A 13 29.09 -28.32 -17.60
C GLU A 13 28.25 -27.97 -16.36
N ALA A 14 28.09 -26.65 -16.12
CA ALA A 14 27.30 -26.17 -15.00
C ALA A 14 25.87 -26.76 -15.08
N PRO A 15 25.29 -27.23 -13.97
CA PRO A 15 23.97 -27.85 -14.00
C PRO A 15 22.95 -26.87 -14.58
N SER A 16 22.41 -27.23 -15.74
CA SER A 16 21.36 -26.46 -16.40
C SER A 16 20.13 -26.44 -15.46
N THR A 17 19.85 -25.28 -14.91
CA THR A 17 18.66 -25.06 -14.09
C THR A 17 17.42 -25.46 -14.94
N PRO A 18 16.60 -26.39 -14.49
CA PRO A 18 15.42 -26.80 -15.25
C PRO A 18 14.53 -25.56 -15.51
N PRO A 19 13.91 -25.46 -16.70
CA PRO A 19 13.04 -24.34 -17.01
C PRO A 19 11.91 -24.22 -15.97
N PRO A 20 11.55 -23.02 -15.54
CA PRO A 20 10.51 -22.83 -14.54
C PRO A 20 9.19 -23.42 -15.05
N LEU A 21 8.64 -24.37 -14.29
CA LEU A 21 7.33 -24.95 -14.54
C LEU A 21 6.24 -23.91 -14.21
N GLY A 22 5.66 -23.29 -15.24
CA GLY A 22 4.57 -22.33 -15.06
C GLY A 22 4.52 -21.26 -16.15
N PRO A 23 3.46 -20.44 -16.18
CA PRO A 23 3.40 -19.31 -17.09
C PRO A 23 4.54 -18.33 -16.80
N GLU A 24 5.11 -17.74 -17.84
CA GLU A 24 6.20 -16.78 -17.72
C GLU A 24 5.81 -15.66 -16.74
N PRO A 25 6.69 -15.28 -15.78
CA PRO A 25 6.37 -14.25 -14.83
C PRO A 25 6.28 -12.88 -15.54
N PHE A 26 5.19 -12.17 -15.33
CA PHE A 26 5.03 -10.81 -15.83
C PHE A 26 6.08 -9.90 -15.18
N ARG A 27 6.72 -9.09 -16.01
CA ARG A 27 7.71 -8.08 -15.58
C ARG A 27 7.19 -6.72 -15.98
N PHE A 28 7.31 -5.78 -15.07
CA PHE A 28 6.97 -4.38 -15.28
C PHE A 28 8.07 -3.49 -14.70
N GLU A 29 8.44 -2.49 -15.44
CA GLU A 29 9.45 -1.52 -15.01
C GLU A 29 8.86 -0.11 -15.11
N PRO A 30 8.72 0.62 -13.98
CA PRO A 30 8.28 2.01 -13.98
C PRO A 30 9.25 2.88 -14.78
N ARG A 31 8.75 3.89 -15.51
CA ARG A 31 9.57 4.75 -16.38
C ARG A 31 10.72 5.42 -15.64
N ASP A 32 10.49 5.84 -14.41
CA ASP A 32 11.49 6.51 -13.58
C ASP A 32 12.18 5.55 -12.58
N GLY A 33 12.09 4.24 -12.80
CA GLY A 33 12.64 3.20 -11.95
C GLY A 33 11.87 3.02 -10.63
N VAL A 34 11.60 4.11 -9.91
CA VAL A 34 10.81 4.13 -8.68
C VAL A 34 9.85 5.31 -8.72
N VAL A 35 8.56 5.02 -8.63
CA VAL A 35 7.51 6.04 -8.57
C VAL A 35 6.78 5.93 -7.24
N GLU A 36 6.74 7.03 -6.48
CA GLU A 36 6.12 7.08 -5.16
C GLU A 36 5.21 8.30 -5.04
N GLY A 37 4.06 8.13 -4.39
CA GLY A 37 3.11 9.21 -4.18
C GLY A 37 2.25 9.00 -2.94
N ALA A 38 1.49 10.05 -2.57
CA ALA A 38 0.54 9.96 -1.47
C ALA A 38 -0.58 8.95 -1.81
N ALA A 39 -0.92 8.09 -0.84
CA ALA A 39 -2.02 7.15 -1.01
C ALA A 39 -3.40 7.82 -0.88
N PHE A 40 -3.51 8.87 -0.07
CA PHE A 40 -4.76 9.59 0.19
C PHE A 40 -4.70 11.05 -0.28
N SER A 41 -5.85 11.57 -0.75
CA SER A 41 -5.96 12.95 -1.21
C SER A 41 -5.74 13.95 -0.06
N ARG A 42 -5.23 15.14 -0.40
CA ARG A 42 -5.04 16.23 0.58
C ARG A 42 -6.35 16.61 1.26
N SER A 43 -7.46 16.60 0.52
CA SER A 43 -8.78 16.90 1.06
C SER A 43 -9.22 15.85 2.08
N PHE A 44 -9.00 14.56 1.79
CA PHE A 44 -9.28 13.49 2.75
C PHE A 44 -8.42 13.61 4.00
N GLN A 45 -7.13 13.91 3.85
CA GLN A 45 -6.22 14.15 4.97
C GLN A 45 -6.67 15.34 5.83
N ALA A 46 -7.09 16.44 5.19
CA ALA A 46 -7.60 17.62 5.89
C ALA A 46 -8.89 17.31 6.68
N ILE A 47 -9.84 16.60 6.08
CA ILE A 47 -11.07 16.18 6.76
C ILE A 47 -10.75 15.26 7.94
N THR A 48 -9.84 14.30 7.75
CA THR A 48 -9.39 13.41 8.82
C THR A 48 -8.79 14.19 9.98
N LEU A 49 -7.92 15.16 9.69
CA LEU A 49 -7.32 16.03 10.71
C LEU A 49 -8.37 16.88 11.44
N LEU A 50 -9.28 17.50 10.70
CA LEU A 50 -10.37 18.28 11.28
C LEU A 50 -11.28 17.43 12.17
N THR A 51 -11.54 16.18 11.79
CA THR A 51 -12.33 15.25 12.60
C THR A 51 -11.63 14.92 13.92
N VAL A 52 -10.32 14.65 13.88
CA VAL A 52 -9.53 14.39 15.11
C VAL A 52 -9.49 15.62 16.02
N LEU A 53 -9.17 16.79 15.46
CA LEU A 53 -9.08 18.02 16.25
C LEU A 53 -10.44 18.44 16.80
N GLY A 54 -11.48 18.40 15.98
CA GLY A 54 -12.84 18.74 16.38
C GLY A 54 -13.41 17.81 17.46
N SER A 55 -13.23 16.50 17.29
CA SER A 55 -13.67 15.53 18.30
C SER A 55 -12.85 15.63 19.58
N GLY A 56 -11.55 15.90 19.50
CA GLY A 56 -10.70 16.14 20.66
C GLY A 56 -11.10 17.40 21.43
N TYR A 57 -11.36 18.50 20.72
CA TYR A 57 -11.87 19.73 21.30
C TYR A 57 -13.23 19.52 21.98
N TRP A 58 -14.14 18.81 21.33
CA TRP A 58 -15.46 18.49 21.90
C TRP A 58 -15.34 17.62 23.15
N LEU A 59 -14.50 16.58 23.13
CA LEU A 59 -14.23 15.72 24.28
C LEU A 59 -13.67 16.53 25.47
N LEU A 60 -12.71 17.42 25.21
CA LEU A 60 -12.14 18.32 26.23
C LEU A 60 -13.21 19.25 26.80
N SER A 61 -14.07 19.81 25.97
CA SER A 61 -15.16 20.68 26.41
C SER A 61 -16.16 19.95 27.32
N LEU A 62 -16.51 18.71 26.99
CA LEU A 62 -17.39 17.88 27.83
C LEU A 62 -16.74 17.57 29.18
N TRP A 63 -15.43 17.33 29.20
CA TRP A 63 -14.69 17.10 30.45
C TRP A 63 -14.67 18.34 31.30
N GLN A 64 -14.39 19.53 30.76
CA GLN A 64 -14.41 20.80 31.47
C GLN A 64 -15.79 21.15 32.05
N LEU A 65 -16.87 20.74 31.35
CA LEU A 65 -18.24 20.93 31.82
C LEU A 65 -18.67 19.87 32.86
N GLY A 66 -17.77 18.97 33.27
CA GLY A 66 -18.07 17.93 34.28
C GLY A 66 -19.09 16.88 33.79
N LYS A 67 -19.28 16.74 32.46
CA LYS A 67 -20.25 15.80 31.90
C LYS A 67 -19.87 14.33 32.10
N PHE A 68 -18.60 14.06 32.43
CA PHE A 68 -18.13 12.73 32.77
C PHE A 68 -18.14 12.54 34.31
N GLY A 69 -19.25 11.99 34.81
CA GLY A 69 -19.37 11.67 36.28
C GLY A 69 -19.45 12.86 37.22
N GLY A 70 -19.78 14.07 36.71
CA GLY A 70 -19.97 15.26 37.57
C GLY A 70 -18.70 15.87 38.14
N SER A 71 -17.51 15.40 37.79
CA SER A 71 -16.23 15.94 38.24
C SER A 71 -15.29 16.27 37.08
N THR A 72 -14.42 17.25 37.29
CA THR A 72 -13.37 17.66 36.34
C THR A 72 -12.00 17.09 36.69
N GLY A 73 -11.90 16.33 37.80
CA GLY A 73 -10.67 15.71 38.28
C GLY A 73 -10.37 14.33 37.69
N LEU A 74 -9.54 13.56 38.40
CA LEU A 74 -9.16 12.20 37.99
C LEU A 74 -10.35 11.24 37.82
N ASP A 75 -11.43 11.43 38.60
CA ASP A 75 -12.63 10.60 38.49
C ASP A 75 -13.39 10.88 37.19
N GLY A 76 -13.47 12.15 36.78
CA GLY A 76 -14.00 12.51 35.46
C GLY A 76 -13.16 11.93 34.33
N LEU A 77 -11.84 11.89 34.48
CA LEU A 77 -10.94 11.29 33.49
C LEU A 77 -11.14 9.76 33.38
N ARG A 78 -11.34 9.07 34.52
CA ARG A 78 -11.66 7.63 34.53
C ARG A 78 -13.00 7.34 33.86
N ALA A 79 -14.03 8.17 34.14
CA ALA A 79 -15.34 8.04 33.49
C ALA A 79 -15.29 8.30 32.00
N ALA A 80 -14.39 9.21 31.55
CA ALA A 80 -14.14 9.50 30.14
C ALA A 80 -13.26 8.44 29.43
N GLY A 81 -12.73 7.46 30.15
CA GLY A 81 -11.67 6.55 29.67
C GLY A 81 -11.97 5.90 28.31
N TRP A 82 -13.17 5.38 28.11
CA TRP A 82 -13.57 4.77 26.83
C TRP A 82 -13.60 5.77 25.65
N PHE A 83 -14.02 6.99 25.90
CA PHE A 83 -14.02 8.06 24.91
C PHE A 83 -12.60 8.47 24.54
N ILE A 84 -11.70 8.52 25.52
CA ILE A 84 -10.27 8.81 25.31
C ILE A 84 -9.62 7.72 24.49
N VAL A 85 -9.86 6.43 24.82
CA VAL A 85 -9.35 5.30 24.03
C VAL A 85 -9.86 5.36 22.58
N GLY A 86 -11.16 5.61 22.38
CA GLY A 86 -11.72 5.77 21.04
C GLY A 86 -11.08 6.93 20.27
N TRP A 87 -10.86 8.06 20.94
CA TRP A 87 -10.18 9.20 20.32
C TRP A 87 -8.70 8.91 20.00
N CYS A 88 -7.99 8.22 20.87
CA CYS A 88 -6.62 7.79 20.60
C CYS A 88 -6.54 6.86 19.38
N LEU A 89 -7.48 5.93 19.22
CA LEU A 89 -7.56 5.07 18.04
C LEU A 89 -7.84 5.87 16.76
N LEU A 90 -8.72 6.88 16.85
CA LEU A 90 -9.00 7.79 15.73
C LEU A 90 -7.75 8.59 15.35
N ALA A 91 -7.04 9.15 16.34
CA ALA A 91 -5.79 9.89 16.13
C ALA A 91 -4.69 9.00 15.55
N TRP A 92 -4.56 7.77 16.04
CA TRP A 92 -3.66 6.76 15.50
C TRP A 92 -3.94 6.45 14.04
N THR A 93 -5.21 6.22 13.70
CA THR A 93 -5.62 5.96 12.31
C THR A 93 -5.33 7.17 11.41
N ALA A 94 -5.63 8.39 11.89
CA ALA A 94 -5.32 9.63 11.17
C ALA A 94 -3.82 9.78 10.90
N TRP A 95 -2.98 9.46 11.87
CA TRP A 95 -1.53 9.46 11.70
C TRP A 95 -1.09 8.55 10.55
N HIS A 96 -1.60 7.32 10.48
CA HIS A 96 -1.30 6.39 9.39
C HIS A 96 -1.83 6.87 8.04
N VAL A 97 -2.99 7.53 8.00
CA VAL A 97 -3.53 8.14 6.78
C VAL A 97 -2.59 9.23 6.25
N MET A 98 -2.04 10.07 7.16
CA MET A 98 -1.10 11.13 6.79
C MET A 98 0.22 10.61 6.22
N GLN A 99 0.70 9.48 6.73
CA GLN A 99 1.99 8.91 6.33
C GLN A 99 1.89 7.88 5.21
N SER A 100 0.68 7.49 4.81
CA SER A 100 0.49 6.44 3.82
C SER A 100 1.02 6.86 2.45
N ARG A 101 1.87 6.02 1.88
CA ARG A 101 2.48 6.17 0.56
C ARG A 101 2.20 4.94 -0.30
N ALA A 102 1.99 5.17 -1.58
CA ALA A 102 1.96 4.13 -2.60
C ALA A 102 3.22 4.25 -3.44
N ARG A 103 3.91 3.14 -3.65
CA ARG A 103 5.17 3.07 -4.38
C ARG A 103 5.12 1.92 -5.38
N LEU A 104 5.61 2.21 -6.59
CA LEU A 104 5.90 1.24 -7.64
C LEU A 104 7.41 1.23 -7.85
N ASP A 105 8.03 0.07 -7.78
CA ASP A 105 9.45 -0.13 -8.10
C ASP A 105 9.61 -1.38 -8.99
N ALA A 106 10.84 -1.75 -9.33
CA ALA A 106 11.13 -2.92 -10.15
C ALA A 106 10.68 -4.26 -9.54
N GLN A 107 10.43 -4.31 -8.23
CA GLN A 107 10.05 -5.51 -7.51
C GLN A 107 8.54 -5.70 -7.44
N GLY A 108 7.76 -4.60 -7.40
CA GLY A 108 6.31 -4.69 -7.29
C GLY A 108 5.63 -3.41 -6.82
N LEU A 109 4.42 -3.62 -6.35
CA LEU A 109 3.54 -2.62 -5.75
C LEU A 109 3.70 -2.66 -4.24
N HIS A 110 3.96 -1.51 -3.64
CA HIS A 110 4.09 -1.34 -2.20
C HIS A 110 3.15 -0.24 -1.72
N GLN A 111 2.52 -0.44 -0.60
CA GLN A 111 1.76 0.61 0.08
C GLN A 111 2.00 0.51 1.58
N THR A 112 2.49 1.61 2.16
CA THR A 112 2.61 1.76 3.61
C THR A 112 1.28 2.28 4.17
N TRP A 113 0.75 1.57 5.15
CA TRP A 113 -0.41 1.99 5.93
C TRP A 113 -0.30 1.35 7.33
N ILE A 114 -1.42 1.06 8.01
CA ILE A 114 -1.42 0.29 9.27
C ILE A 114 -0.77 -1.09 9.06
N TRP A 115 -1.00 -1.70 7.92
CA TRP A 115 -0.32 -2.91 7.44
C TRP A 115 0.32 -2.64 6.08
N ASP A 116 1.59 -2.94 5.96
CA ASP A 116 2.29 -2.83 4.70
C ASP A 116 1.76 -3.87 3.70
N LYS A 117 1.41 -3.39 2.53
CA LYS A 117 0.94 -4.24 1.43
C LYS A 117 2.03 -4.29 0.38
N ASN A 118 2.45 -5.51 0.04
CA ASN A 118 3.44 -5.77 -0.99
C ASN A 118 2.89 -6.79 -1.97
N MET A 119 3.09 -6.55 -3.27
CA MET A 119 2.65 -7.45 -4.32
C MET A 119 3.61 -7.43 -5.50
N ALA A 120 4.26 -8.57 -5.76
CA ALA A 120 5.19 -8.72 -6.86
C ALA A 120 4.48 -8.77 -8.21
N TYR A 121 5.05 -8.17 -9.26
CA TYR A 121 4.47 -8.15 -10.60
C TYR A 121 4.31 -9.55 -11.19
N GLY A 122 5.26 -10.45 -10.97
CA GLY A 122 5.21 -11.81 -11.47
C GLY A 122 4.01 -12.63 -11.02
N GLU A 123 3.44 -12.27 -9.86
CA GLU A 123 2.26 -12.93 -9.29
C GLU A 123 0.93 -12.37 -9.84
N LEU A 124 0.95 -11.23 -10.54
CA LEU A 124 -0.27 -10.55 -10.96
C LEU A 124 -0.99 -11.30 -12.08
N ALA A 125 -2.25 -11.59 -11.85
CA ALA A 125 -3.17 -12.13 -12.86
C ALA A 125 -4.04 -11.02 -13.47
N TYR A 126 -4.46 -10.05 -12.66
CA TYR A 126 -5.38 -9.00 -13.07
C TYR A 126 -5.09 -7.71 -12.32
N ALA A 127 -5.20 -6.59 -13.02
CA ALA A 127 -5.09 -5.27 -12.46
C ALA A 127 -6.13 -4.34 -13.08
N LYS A 128 -6.75 -3.46 -12.28
CA LYS A 128 -7.72 -2.46 -12.76
C LYS A 128 -7.71 -1.24 -11.86
N LEU A 129 -7.63 -0.06 -12.47
CA LEU A 129 -7.83 1.21 -11.79
C LEU A 129 -9.31 1.57 -11.77
N ILE A 130 -9.87 1.84 -10.61
CA ILE A 130 -11.26 2.30 -10.41
C ILE A 130 -11.23 3.71 -9.88
N ARG A 131 -11.85 4.63 -10.63
CA ARG A 131 -12.01 6.04 -10.27
C ARG A 131 -13.49 6.33 -10.08
N ILE A 132 -13.83 7.11 -9.06
CA ILE A 132 -15.18 7.60 -8.85
C ILE A 132 -15.24 9.03 -9.41
N ARG A 133 -15.76 9.17 -10.62
CA ARG A 133 -15.87 10.48 -11.29
C ARG A 133 -16.65 11.46 -10.41
N GLY A 134 -16.10 12.67 -10.26
CA GLY A 134 -16.70 13.74 -9.44
C GLY A 134 -16.33 13.71 -7.96
N LEU A 135 -15.80 12.59 -7.42
CA LEU A 135 -15.34 12.48 -6.03
C LEU A 135 -13.83 12.22 -5.92
N GLU A 136 -13.08 12.37 -7.00
CA GLU A 136 -11.63 12.11 -7.03
C GLU A 136 -10.85 13.02 -6.06
N TRP A 137 -11.37 14.21 -5.79
CA TRP A 137 -10.80 15.15 -4.83
C TRP A 137 -10.88 14.66 -3.38
N LEU A 138 -11.85 13.80 -3.06
CA LEU A 138 -12.10 13.28 -1.72
C LEU A 138 -11.73 11.79 -1.63
N VAL A 139 -12.17 10.99 -2.59
CA VAL A 139 -11.98 9.54 -2.59
C VAL A 139 -10.81 9.19 -3.50
N ALA A 140 -9.75 8.67 -2.90
CA ALA A 140 -8.59 8.21 -3.66
C ALA A 140 -8.99 7.13 -4.69
N PRO A 141 -8.52 7.23 -5.94
CA PRO A 141 -8.61 6.15 -6.90
C PRO A 141 -8.08 4.84 -6.31
N ARG A 142 -8.74 3.74 -6.64
CA ARG A 142 -8.43 2.40 -6.11
C ARG A 142 -7.84 1.56 -7.21
N PHE A 143 -6.61 1.11 -6.99
CA PHE A 143 -5.97 0.15 -7.88
C PHE A 143 -6.18 -1.25 -7.35
N TYR A 144 -7.06 -2.00 -8.00
CA TYR A 144 -7.37 -3.39 -7.68
C TYR A 144 -6.39 -4.29 -8.40
N VAL A 145 -5.77 -5.18 -7.66
CA VAL A 145 -4.89 -6.20 -8.20
C VAL A 145 -5.27 -7.57 -7.64
N ARG A 146 -5.15 -8.59 -8.48
CA ARG A 146 -5.37 -9.98 -8.11
C ARG A 146 -4.21 -10.82 -8.59
N THR A 147 -3.74 -11.74 -7.73
CA THR A 147 -2.68 -12.69 -8.07
C THR A 147 -3.24 -13.94 -8.74
N LEU A 148 -2.35 -14.72 -9.38
CA LEU A 148 -2.64 -16.03 -9.96
C LEU A 148 -3.18 -17.02 -8.91
N VAL A 149 -2.75 -16.90 -7.67
CA VAL A 149 -3.18 -17.74 -6.54
C VAL A 149 -4.52 -17.30 -5.94
N GLY A 150 -5.12 -16.21 -6.45
CA GLY A 150 -6.40 -15.72 -5.99
C GLY A 150 -6.34 -14.68 -4.85
N LYS A 151 -5.16 -14.32 -4.35
CA LYS A 151 -5.02 -13.17 -3.44
C LYS A 151 -5.45 -11.90 -4.17
N PHE A 152 -6.14 -11.01 -3.48
CA PHE A 152 -6.42 -9.68 -4.01
C PHE A 152 -5.94 -8.60 -3.04
N ALA A 153 -5.57 -7.46 -3.58
CA ALA A 153 -5.25 -6.27 -2.81
C ALA A 153 -5.80 -5.02 -3.49
N VAL A 154 -6.06 -4.01 -2.68
CA VAL A 154 -6.49 -2.69 -3.11
C VAL A 154 -5.44 -1.70 -2.66
N PHE A 155 -4.86 -0.98 -3.60
CA PHE A 155 -3.93 0.10 -3.37
C PHE A 155 -4.65 1.44 -3.60
N TYR A 156 -4.41 2.40 -2.74
CA TYR A 156 -4.93 3.75 -2.88
C TYR A 156 -3.84 4.61 -3.51
N VAL A 157 -4.19 5.32 -4.55
CA VAL A 157 -3.25 6.16 -5.32
C VAL A 157 -3.92 7.50 -5.64
N THR A 158 -3.26 8.59 -5.33
CA THR A 158 -3.79 9.95 -5.62
C THR A 158 -2.84 10.79 -6.44
N ASP A 159 -1.57 10.42 -6.46
CA ASP A 159 -0.58 11.11 -7.27
C ASP A 159 -0.78 10.79 -8.76
N ALA A 160 -0.76 11.83 -9.61
CA ALA A 160 -1.01 11.70 -11.04
C ALA A 160 0.00 10.79 -11.74
N ILE A 161 1.28 10.87 -11.34
CA ILE A 161 2.35 10.04 -11.93
C ILE A 161 2.14 8.58 -11.55
N VAL A 162 1.81 8.30 -10.29
CA VAL A 162 1.51 6.94 -9.81
C VAL A 162 0.28 6.38 -10.50
N ILE A 163 -0.75 7.20 -10.73
CA ILE A 163 -1.97 6.82 -11.44
C ILE A 163 -1.66 6.44 -12.89
N GLU A 164 -0.85 7.24 -13.61
CA GLU A 164 -0.45 6.96 -14.99
C GLU A 164 0.30 5.63 -15.09
N GLU A 165 1.24 5.39 -14.17
CA GLU A 165 1.99 4.12 -14.13
C GLU A 165 1.08 2.92 -13.78
N CYS A 166 0.09 3.09 -12.90
CA CYS A 166 -0.90 2.04 -12.63
C CYS A 166 -1.79 1.74 -13.86
N GLU A 167 -2.15 2.75 -14.65
CA GLU A 167 -2.88 2.57 -15.90
C GLU A 167 -2.04 1.81 -16.94
N ARG A 168 -0.76 2.20 -17.09
CA ARG A 168 0.19 1.53 -17.96
C ARG A 168 0.37 0.07 -17.55
N LEU A 169 0.63 -0.19 -16.27
CA LEU A 169 0.75 -1.54 -15.71
C LEU A 169 -0.51 -2.38 -16.00
N SER A 170 -1.69 -1.80 -15.81
CA SER A 170 -2.96 -2.48 -16.11
C SER A 170 -3.11 -2.84 -17.58
N ALA A 171 -2.71 -1.95 -18.49
CA ALA A 171 -2.76 -2.17 -19.94
C ALA A 171 -1.74 -3.23 -20.39
N GLU A 172 -0.50 -3.14 -19.92
CA GLU A 172 0.57 -4.11 -20.22
C GLU A 172 0.23 -5.50 -19.69
N LEU A 173 -0.27 -5.60 -18.43
CA LEU A 173 -0.68 -6.87 -17.84
C LEU A 173 -1.84 -7.50 -18.62
N LYS A 174 -2.82 -6.69 -19.06
CA LYS A 174 -3.93 -7.16 -19.88
C LYS A 174 -3.43 -7.69 -21.23
N ALA A 175 -2.53 -6.99 -21.90
CA ALA A 175 -1.93 -7.43 -23.15
C ALA A 175 -1.13 -8.72 -22.97
N PHE A 176 -0.35 -8.82 -21.90
CA PHE A 176 0.44 -10.00 -21.59
C PHE A 176 -0.41 -11.24 -21.29
N ARG A 177 -1.52 -11.07 -20.56
CA ARG A 177 -2.43 -12.18 -20.20
C ARG A 177 -3.48 -12.48 -21.27
N GLN A 178 -3.59 -11.67 -22.36
CA GLN A 178 -4.52 -11.86 -23.48
C GLN A 178 -6.00 -11.97 -23.06
N PHE A 179 -6.44 -11.15 -22.09
CA PHE A 179 -7.85 -11.07 -21.67
C PHE A 179 -8.63 -10.02 -22.46
#